data_ba2196f953b4c81d596c8fb2a013816a
#
_entry.id   ba2196f953b4c81d596c8fb2a013816a
#
_cell.length_a   1.000
_cell.length_b   1.000
_cell.length_c   1.000
_cell.angle_alpha   90.00
_cell.angle_beta   90.00
_cell.angle_gamma   90.00
#
_symmetry.space_group_name_H-M   'P 1'
#
loop_
_entity.id
_entity.type
_entity.pdbx_description
1 polymer ?
#
loop_
_entity_poly.entity_id
_entity_poly.type
_entity_poly.pdbx_seq_one_letter_code
_entity_poly.pdbx_strand_id
1 'polypeptide(L)'
;QELQIKGSGLTPYSRMGDGRAVLRSSIREFLCSEAMHALGVPTTRALCVTGSDEPVRRERMETAAVVTRVAPSFIRFGHFEHFSHGGQHDALRTLADFVIARFYPQCRDAANPYAALLAEVTRRTAALIAQWQAVGFMHGVMNTDNMSILGLTIDYGPFQFMDGFDPAHICNHSDHQGRYAYERQPQIGHWNLFALGQALLPLIGQSDQALAALQAYPGLFAAELDQRMALKLGLPRASAGSRKLVQQLLALLARERTDWTIFWRRLARQVAGDTQQPVRELFHDRAAMDHLLLQYQEL
;
A
#
# COMPACT_ATOMS: atom_id res chain seq x y z
N GLN A 1 -5.09 6.46 20.04
CA GLN A 1 -4.23 5.41 19.47
C GLN A 1 -4.68 4.06 20.02
N GLU A 2 -4.55 3.02 19.20
CA GLU A 2 -4.81 1.64 19.55
C GLU A 2 -3.49 0.86 19.55
N LEU A 3 -3.42 -0.15 20.44
CA LEU A 3 -2.35 -1.13 20.47
C LEU A 3 -2.90 -2.47 19.97
N GLN A 4 -2.20 -3.11 19.05
CA GLN A 4 -2.54 -4.43 18.55
C GLN A 4 -1.35 -5.37 18.72
N ILE A 5 -1.61 -6.55 19.29
CA ILE A 5 -0.61 -7.57 19.52
C ILE A 5 -0.72 -8.65 18.44
N LYS A 6 0.30 -8.78 17.58
CA LYS A 6 0.36 -9.82 16.54
C LYS A 6 1.22 -10.99 17.01
N GLY A 7 0.66 -12.19 16.94
CA GLY A 7 1.39 -13.42 17.27
C GLY A 7 1.16 -13.93 18.69
N SER A 8 0.21 -13.35 19.44
CA SER A 8 -0.06 -13.67 20.84
C SER A 8 -0.92 -14.92 21.05
N GLY A 9 -1.30 -15.61 19.98
CA GLY A 9 -2.10 -16.84 20.05
C GLY A 9 -3.45 -16.75 19.32
N LEU A 10 -4.25 -17.78 19.51
CA LEU A 10 -5.56 -17.93 18.85
C LEU A 10 -6.57 -16.86 19.31
N THR A 11 -7.37 -16.42 18.36
CA THR A 11 -8.58 -15.62 18.58
C THR A 11 -9.76 -16.29 17.87
N PRO A 12 -11.01 -15.90 18.14
CA PRO A 12 -12.17 -16.41 17.40
C PRO A 12 -12.09 -16.21 15.88
N TYR A 13 -11.22 -15.31 15.42
CA TYR A 13 -11.03 -14.94 14.00
C TYR A 13 -9.79 -15.56 13.35
N SER A 14 -9.04 -16.40 14.06
CA SER A 14 -7.78 -16.98 13.56
C SER A 14 -7.96 -18.00 12.43
N ARG A 15 -9.21 -18.42 12.12
CA ARG A 15 -9.54 -19.41 11.08
C ARG A 15 -8.76 -20.72 11.31
N MET A 16 -7.93 -21.13 10.31
CA MET A 16 -7.08 -22.32 10.39
C MET A 16 -5.67 -22.01 10.92
N GLY A 17 -5.36 -20.74 11.21
CA GLY A 17 -4.05 -20.31 11.71
C GLY A 17 -3.89 -20.56 13.21
N ASP A 18 -2.64 -20.73 13.66
CA ASP A 18 -2.28 -20.90 15.07
C ASP A 18 -2.24 -19.58 15.88
N GLY A 19 -2.45 -18.45 15.22
CA GLY A 19 -2.36 -17.12 15.83
C GLY A 19 -0.95 -16.72 16.27
N ARG A 20 0.08 -17.49 15.91
CA ARG A 20 1.48 -17.26 16.30
C ARG A 20 2.23 -16.50 15.21
N ALA A 21 3.21 -15.71 15.62
CA ALA A 21 4.23 -15.14 14.74
C ALA A 21 5.61 -15.71 15.10
N VAL A 22 6.50 -15.74 14.14
CA VAL A 22 7.89 -16.17 14.36
C VAL A 22 8.82 -14.97 14.40
N LEU A 23 9.96 -15.09 15.10
CA LEU A 23 10.88 -13.97 15.34
C LEU A 23 11.35 -13.34 14.01
N ARG A 24 11.70 -14.15 13.02
CA ARG A 24 12.15 -13.68 11.69
C ARG A 24 11.12 -12.74 11.02
N SER A 25 9.86 -13.15 10.97
CA SER A 25 8.80 -12.35 10.36
C SER A 25 8.45 -11.11 11.20
N SER A 26 8.55 -11.22 12.51
CA SER A 26 8.30 -10.12 13.44
C SER A 26 9.33 -9.01 13.31
N ILE A 27 10.63 -9.37 13.19
CA ILE A 27 11.70 -8.40 12.91
C ILE A 27 11.48 -7.72 11.54
N ARG A 28 11.14 -8.49 10.50
CA ARG A 28 10.85 -7.93 9.17
C ARG A 28 9.71 -6.91 9.22
N GLU A 29 8.62 -7.25 9.89
CA GLU A 29 7.48 -6.33 10.04
C GLU A 29 7.85 -5.07 10.80
N PHE A 30 8.58 -5.20 11.92
CA PHE A 30 9.06 -4.06 12.70
C PHE A 30 9.89 -3.11 11.83
N LEU A 31 10.92 -3.63 11.17
CA LEU A 31 11.82 -2.83 10.33
C LEU A 31 11.08 -2.19 9.15
N CYS A 32 10.17 -2.92 8.50
CA CYS A 32 9.44 -2.39 7.35
C CYS A 32 8.45 -1.29 7.74
N SER A 33 7.71 -1.46 8.84
CA SER A 33 6.77 -0.43 9.29
C SER A 33 7.48 0.88 9.61
N GLU A 34 8.64 0.83 10.26
CA GLU A 34 9.46 2.00 10.55
C GLU A 34 10.11 2.60 9.30
N ALA A 35 10.57 1.76 8.35
CA ALA A 35 11.08 2.22 7.07
C ALA A 35 9.99 2.94 6.24
N MET A 36 8.79 2.39 6.17
CA MET A 36 7.65 3.02 5.49
C MET A 36 7.28 4.35 6.13
N HIS A 37 7.29 4.43 7.47
CA HIS A 37 7.10 5.69 8.18
C HIS A 37 8.16 6.73 7.81
N ALA A 38 9.44 6.33 7.79
CA ALA A 38 10.55 7.20 7.40
C ALA A 38 10.47 7.68 5.95
N LEU A 39 9.90 6.86 5.05
CA LEU A 39 9.61 7.22 3.66
C LEU A 39 8.37 8.13 3.51
N GLY A 40 7.69 8.46 4.60
CA GLY A 40 6.47 9.28 4.57
C GLY A 40 5.23 8.53 4.07
N VAL A 41 5.28 7.19 3.99
CA VAL A 41 4.14 6.36 3.61
C VAL A 41 3.26 6.10 4.83
N PRO A 42 1.95 6.38 4.79
CA PRO A 42 1.04 6.11 5.90
C PRO A 42 1.06 4.62 6.28
N THR A 43 1.35 4.35 7.55
CA THR A 43 1.57 2.99 8.04
C THR A 43 1.27 2.86 9.52
N THR A 44 1.01 1.64 9.98
CA THR A 44 1.11 1.31 11.40
C THR A 44 2.56 1.44 11.85
N ARG A 45 2.77 1.75 13.13
CA ARG A 45 4.09 1.77 13.77
C ARG A 45 4.28 0.47 14.56
N ALA A 46 5.52 0.12 14.83
CA ALA A 46 5.88 -0.98 15.70
C ALA A 46 6.51 -0.43 16.99
N LEU A 47 5.92 -0.79 18.15
CA LEU A 47 6.43 -0.36 19.46
C LEU A 47 7.58 -1.23 19.93
N CYS A 48 7.37 -2.57 19.88
CA CYS A 48 8.38 -3.55 20.27
C CYS A 48 8.12 -4.92 19.63
N VAL A 49 9.16 -5.75 19.67
CA VAL A 49 9.09 -7.20 19.40
C VAL A 49 9.51 -7.92 20.66
N THR A 50 8.67 -8.82 21.17
CA THR A 50 8.98 -9.68 22.30
C THR A 50 9.20 -11.10 21.78
N GLY A 51 10.41 -11.66 21.98
CA GLY A 51 10.75 -13.04 21.63
C GLY A 51 10.35 -14.03 22.72
N SER A 52 10.20 -15.30 22.33
CA SER A 52 9.95 -16.43 23.21
C SER A 52 10.67 -17.66 22.67
N ASP A 53 11.14 -18.54 23.56
CA ASP A 53 11.73 -19.85 23.19
C ASP A 53 10.68 -20.87 22.77
N GLU A 54 9.39 -20.53 22.80
CA GLU A 54 8.31 -21.42 22.37
C GLU A 54 8.48 -21.79 20.89
N PRO A 55 8.54 -23.10 20.56
CA PRO A 55 8.71 -23.53 19.18
C PRO A 55 7.43 -23.34 18.37
N VAL A 56 7.58 -22.79 17.18
CA VAL A 56 6.48 -22.61 16.21
C VAL A 56 6.86 -23.28 14.90
N ARG A 57 6.00 -24.20 14.44
CA ARG A 57 6.20 -24.89 13.17
C ARG A 57 5.80 -24.00 12.00
N ARG A 58 6.72 -23.77 11.09
CA ARG A 58 6.52 -23.18 9.76
C ARG A 58 7.11 -24.15 8.73
N GLU A 59 7.84 -23.70 7.74
CA GLU A 59 8.64 -24.57 6.87
C GLU A 59 9.68 -25.36 7.67
N ARG A 60 10.16 -24.76 8.74
CA ARG A 60 11.05 -25.36 9.75
C ARG A 60 10.56 -24.97 11.15
N MET A 61 11.17 -25.55 12.18
CA MET A 61 10.93 -25.10 13.56
C MET A 61 11.63 -23.75 13.77
N GLU A 62 10.88 -22.77 14.20
CA GLU A 62 11.33 -21.41 14.53
C GLU A 62 10.86 -21.02 15.93
N THR A 63 11.39 -19.94 16.47
CA THR A 63 10.97 -19.39 17.77
C THR A 63 9.83 -18.39 17.62
N ALA A 64 8.91 -18.41 18.59
CA ALA A 64 7.79 -17.50 18.63
C ALA A 64 8.22 -16.06 18.92
N ALA A 65 7.45 -15.12 18.43
CA ALA A 65 7.57 -13.71 18.80
C ALA A 65 6.21 -13.00 18.71
N VAL A 66 6.10 -11.88 19.41
CA VAL A 66 4.94 -11.00 19.41
C VAL A 66 5.36 -9.60 18.99
N VAL A 67 4.67 -9.04 17.99
CA VAL A 67 4.85 -7.64 17.60
C VAL A 67 3.75 -6.81 18.21
N THR A 68 4.11 -5.78 18.98
CA THR A 68 3.17 -4.75 19.44
C THR A 68 3.13 -3.62 18.42
N ARG A 69 1.99 -3.48 17.75
CA ARG A 69 1.71 -2.45 16.74
C ARG A 69 0.98 -1.28 17.36
N VAL A 70 1.19 -0.09 16.79
CA VAL A 70 0.51 1.16 17.20
C VAL A 70 -0.07 1.83 15.96
N ALA A 71 -1.35 2.22 16.04
CA ALA A 71 -2.02 2.98 14.98
C ALA A 71 -3.14 3.85 15.57
N PRO A 72 -3.66 4.85 14.82
CA PRO A 72 -4.89 5.52 15.19
C PRO A 72 -6.08 4.56 15.30
N SER A 73 -6.15 3.55 14.42
CA SER A 73 -7.06 2.41 14.48
C SER A 73 -6.60 1.26 13.60
N PHE A 74 -7.02 0.03 13.95
CA PHE A 74 -6.82 -1.19 13.18
C PHE A 74 -8.10 -1.67 12.46
N ILE A 75 -9.11 -0.82 12.33
CA ILE A 75 -10.32 -1.13 11.56
C ILE A 75 -9.96 -1.32 10.08
N ARG A 76 -10.44 -2.42 9.50
CA ARG A 76 -10.15 -2.88 8.13
C ARG A 76 -11.44 -3.02 7.32
N PHE A 77 -11.34 -3.11 6.01
CA PHE A 77 -12.50 -3.37 5.16
C PHE A 77 -13.22 -4.65 5.54
N GLY A 78 -12.47 -5.70 5.91
CA GLY A 78 -13.03 -6.98 6.33
C GLY A 78 -13.97 -6.91 7.55
N HIS A 79 -13.83 -5.92 8.44
CA HIS A 79 -14.79 -5.73 9.54
C HIS A 79 -16.18 -5.33 9.02
N PHE A 80 -16.25 -4.49 7.98
CA PHE A 80 -17.51 -4.10 7.35
C PHE A 80 -18.14 -5.28 6.61
N GLU A 81 -17.32 -6.04 5.86
CA GLU A 81 -17.79 -7.27 5.19
C GLU A 81 -18.35 -8.29 6.19
N HIS A 82 -17.68 -8.47 7.33
CA HIS A 82 -18.10 -9.41 8.37
C HIS A 82 -19.54 -9.11 8.84
N PHE A 83 -19.84 -7.88 9.21
CA PHE A 83 -21.16 -7.49 9.67
C PHE A 83 -22.21 -7.49 8.55
N SER A 84 -21.81 -7.03 7.35
CA SER A 84 -22.70 -6.98 6.19
C SER A 84 -23.11 -8.39 5.74
N HIS A 85 -22.16 -9.30 5.55
CA HIS A 85 -22.43 -10.68 5.14
C HIS A 85 -23.19 -11.46 6.21
N GLY A 86 -22.98 -11.13 7.47
CA GLY A 86 -23.72 -11.72 8.60
C GLY A 86 -25.13 -11.14 8.78
N GLY A 87 -25.58 -10.19 7.92
CA GLY A 87 -26.88 -9.53 8.05
C GLY A 87 -27.01 -8.63 9.29
N GLN A 88 -25.90 -8.32 9.96
CA GLN A 88 -25.85 -7.55 11.21
C GLN A 88 -25.81 -6.04 10.91
N HIS A 89 -26.86 -5.51 10.26
CA HIS A 89 -26.90 -4.14 9.77
C HIS A 89 -26.81 -3.09 10.88
N ASP A 90 -27.28 -3.35 12.08
CA ASP A 90 -27.19 -2.43 13.22
C ASP A 90 -25.73 -2.34 13.72
N ALA A 91 -25.01 -3.46 13.78
CA ALA A 91 -23.59 -3.48 14.12
C ALA A 91 -22.75 -2.79 13.02
N LEU A 92 -23.08 -3.03 11.74
CA LEU A 92 -22.46 -2.35 10.61
C LEU A 92 -22.64 -0.83 10.70
N ARG A 93 -23.86 -0.37 11.01
CA ARG A 93 -24.16 1.06 11.22
C ARG A 93 -23.35 1.63 12.39
N THR A 94 -23.34 0.94 13.54
CA THR A 94 -22.58 1.35 14.72
C THR A 94 -21.08 1.49 14.39
N LEU A 95 -20.51 0.56 13.63
CA LEU A 95 -19.11 0.62 13.18
C LEU A 95 -18.88 1.81 12.24
N ALA A 96 -19.75 2.01 11.25
CA ALA A 96 -19.62 3.09 10.29
C ALA A 96 -19.75 4.47 10.97
N ASP A 97 -20.73 4.62 11.87
CA ASP A 97 -20.94 5.86 12.64
C ASP A 97 -19.75 6.16 13.55
N PHE A 98 -19.19 5.14 14.21
CA PHE A 98 -17.96 5.27 14.99
C PHE A 98 -16.79 5.76 14.13
N VAL A 99 -16.58 5.16 12.95
CA VAL A 99 -15.50 5.54 12.03
C VAL A 99 -15.70 6.97 11.52
N ILE A 100 -16.91 7.35 11.14
CA ILE A 100 -17.24 8.73 10.73
C ILE A 100 -16.95 9.69 11.89
N ALA A 101 -17.52 9.42 13.07
CA ALA A 101 -17.39 10.30 14.22
C ALA A 101 -15.94 10.53 14.64
N ARG A 102 -15.11 9.49 14.57
CA ARG A 102 -13.74 9.50 15.10
C ARG A 102 -12.70 9.95 14.10
N PHE A 103 -12.85 9.55 12.82
CA PHE A 103 -11.77 9.68 11.83
C PHE A 103 -12.16 10.46 10.58
N TYR A 104 -13.47 10.65 10.33
CA TYR A 104 -14.02 11.32 9.16
C TYR A 104 -15.15 12.28 9.51
N PRO A 105 -14.97 13.17 10.51
CA PRO A 105 -16.05 14.03 10.99
C PRO A 105 -16.66 14.89 9.88
N GLN A 106 -15.91 15.22 8.84
CA GLN A 106 -16.39 15.98 7.67
C GLN A 106 -17.46 15.24 6.86
N CYS A 107 -17.53 13.90 6.98
CA CYS A 107 -18.56 13.12 6.28
C CYS A 107 -19.93 13.21 6.96
N ARG A 108 -19.99 13.66 8.21
CA ARG A 108 -21.22 13.68 9.02
C ARG A 108 -22.29 14.56 8.42
N ASP A 109 -21.90 15.71 7.88
CA ASP A 109 -22.81 16.75 7.37
C ASP A 109 -23.13 16.55 5.88
N ALA A 110 -22.64 15.48 5.25
CA ALA A 110 -22.98 15.14 3.89
C ALA A 110 -24.45 14.65 3.77
N ALA A 111 -25.07 14.86 2.62
CA ALA A 111 -26.42 14.36 2.34
C ALA A 111 -26.55 12.84 2.55
N ASN A 112 -25.46 12.09 2.29
CA ASN A 112 -25.32 10.66 2.62
C ASN A 112 -23.95 10.44 3.25
N PRO A 113 -23.86 10.39 4.59
CA PRO A 113 -22.58 10.23 5.31
C PRO A 113 -21.83 8.97 4.95
N TYR A 114 -22.52 7.86 4.65
CA TYR A 114 -21.88 6.58 4.33
C TYR A 114 -21.31 6.58 2.91
N ALA A 115 -21.96 7.23 1.96
CA ALA A 115 -21.41 7.44 0.62
C ALA A 115 -20.19 8.38 0.67
N ALA A 116 -20.25 9.44 1.49
CA ALA A 116 -19.11 10.32 1.73
C ALA A 116 -17.94 9.61 2.40
N LEU A 117 -18.21 8.71 3.36
CA LEU A 117 -17.18 7.84 3.95
C LEU A 117 -16.50 6.98 2.87
N LEU A 118 -17.28 6.31 2.02
CA LEU A 118 -16.74 5.49 0.94
C LEU A 118 -15.87 6.31 -0.02
N ALA A 119 -16.30 7.52 -0.38
CA ALA A 119 -15.54 8.42 -1.26
C ALA A 119 -14.21 8.83 -0.62
N GLU A 120 -14.19 9.17 0.67
CA GLU A 120 -12.97 9.57 1.37
C GLU A 120 -12.00 8.38 1.56
N VAL A 121 -12.53 7.18 1.86
CA VAL A 121 -11.71 5.96 1.93
C VAL A 121 -11.13 5.62 0.55
N THR A 122 -11.91 5.80 -0.53
CA THR A 122 -11.44 5.63 -1.91
C THR A 122 -10.27 6.56 -2.21
N ARG A 123 -10.38 7.83 -1.86
CA ARG A 123 -9.31 8.82 -2.04
C ARG A 123 -8.04 8.44 -1.27
N ARG A 124 -8.17 8.07 0.01
CA ARG A 124 -7.01 7.68 0.84
C ARG A 124 -6.35 6.40 0.35
N THR A 125 -7.13 5.43 -0.10
CA THR A 125 -6.61 4.18 -0.66
C THR A 125 -5.85 4.44 -1.97
N ALA A 126 -6.38 5.29 -2.85
CA ALA A 126 -5.70 5.69 -4.08
C ALA A 126 -4.34 6.35 -3.78
N ALA A 127 -4.31 7.29 -2.84
CA ALA A 127 -3.08 7.96 -2.42
C ALA A 127 -2.06 7.00 -1.79
N LEU A 128 -2.51 6.05 -0.95
CA LEU A 128 -1.64 5.05 -0.34
C LEU A 128 -0.99 4.15 -1.38
N ILE A 129 -1.79 3.60 -2.31
CA ILE A 129 -1.26 2.68 -3.33
C ILE A 129 -0.35 3.41 -4.32
N ALA A 130 -0.63 4.67 -4.65
CA ALA A 130 0.28 5.50 -5.44
C ALA A 130 1.64 5.69 -4.75
N GLN A 131 1.65 5.82 -3.40
CA GLN A 131 2.90 5.87 -2.64
C GLN A 131 3.66 4.54 -2.69
N TRP A 132 2.97 3.40 -2.54
CA TRP A 132 3.60 2.09 -2.69
C TRP A 132 4.27 1.94 -4.06
N GLN A 133 3.56 2.32 -5.13
CA GLN A 133 4.14 2.30 -6.49
C GLN A 133 5.37 3.22 -6.59
N ALA A 134 5.30 4.43 -6.05
CA ALA A 134 6.40 5.38 -6.15
C ALA A 134 7.67 4.97 -5.38
N VAL A 135 7.54 4.18 -4.30
CA VAL A 135 8.69 3.68 -3.52
C VAL A 135 9.11 2.26 -3.91
N GLY A 136 8.43 1.62 -4.86
CA GLY A 136 8.71 0.24 -5.28
C GLY A 136 8.30 -0.80 -4.24
N PHE A 137 7.30 -0.52 -3.42
CA PHE A 137 6.82 -1.43 -2.38
C PHE A 137 5.75 -2.38 -2.91
N MET A 138 5.89 -3.65 -2.58
CA MET A 138 4.91 -4.71 -2.82
C MET A 138 4.39 -5.25 -1.49
N HIS A 139 3.08 -5.16 -1.29
CA HIS A 139 2.43 -5.68 -0.08
C HIS A 139 2.35 -7.21 -0.07
N GLY A 140 2.04 -7.81 -1.21
CA GLY A 140 2.00 -9.25 -1.43
C GLY A 140 0.76 -9.98 -0.93
N VAL A 141 -0.10 -9.37 -0.10
CA VAL A 141 -1.39 -9.94 0.34
C VAL A 141 -2.41 -8.81 0.55
N MET A 142 -3.04 -8.39 -0.52
CA MET A 142 -4.02 -7.29 -0.50
C MET A 142 -5.46 -7.84 -0.50
N ASN A 143 -5.81 -8.63 0.51
CA ASN A 143 -7.22 -8.94 0.78
C ASN A 143 -7.85 -7.85 1.66
N THR A 144 -9.18 -7.89 1.84
CA THR A 144 -9.92 -6.88 2.62
C THR A 144 -9.51 -6.84 4.11
N ASP A 145 -8.96 -7.95 4.64
CA ASP A 145 -8.41 -7.99 5.99
C ASP A 145 -7.09 -7.22 6.13
N ASN A 146 -6.45 -6.86 5.01
CA ASN A 146 -5.20 -6.11 4.97
C ASN A 146 -5.36 -4.70 4.38
N MET A 147 -6.60 -4.22 4.26
CA MET A 147 -6.92 -2.87 3.81
C MET A 147 -7.47 -2.04 4.96
N SER A 148 -6.69 -1.05 5.39
CA SER A 148 -7.08 -0.14 6.47
C SER A 148 -8.16 0.82 6.02
N ILE A 149 -9.19 1.01 6.86
CA ILE A 149 -10.22 2.04 6.64
C ILE A 149 -9.63 3.46 6.65
N LEU A 150 -8.46 3.64 7.22
CA LEU A 150 -7.76 4.93 7.32
C LEU A 150 -6.74 5.17 6.20
N GLY A 151 -6.55 4.22 5.28
CA GLY A 151 -5.52 4.30 4.25
C GLY A 151 -4.10 4.16 4.83
N LEU A 152 -3.91 3.26 5.78
CA LEU A 152 -2.61 2.92 6.35
C LEU A 152 -2.12 1.59 5.76
N THR A 153 -0.81 1.47 5.56
CA THR A 153 -0.18 0.17 5.32
C THR A 153 -0.23 -0.63 6.61
N ILE A 154 -0.83 -1.82 6.55
CA ILE A 154 -0.98 -2.72 7.69
C ILE A 154 -0.59 -4.14 7.31
N ASP A 155 -0.15 -4.92 8.29
CA ASP A 155 0.04 -6.37 8.17
C ASP A 155 1.13 -6.80 7.17
N TYR A 156 2.37 -6.49 7.52
CA TYR A 156 3.55 -6.81 6.72
C TYR A 156 3.86 -8.33 6.76
N GLY A 157 3.33 -9.05 5.76
CA GLY A 157 3.57 -10.48 5.56
C GLY A 157 4.73 -10.73 4.58
N PRO A 158 4.42 -11.19 3.34
CA PRO A 158 5.44 -11.50 2.33
C PRO A 158 5.98 -10.26 1.59
N PHE A 159 5.77 -9.06 2.10
CA PHE A 159 6.16 -7.81 1.46
C PHE A 159 7.60 -7.81 0.93
N GLN A 160 7.84 -6.97 -0.07
CA GLN A 160 9.18 -6.71 -0.61
C GLN A 160 9.27 -5.28 -1.16
N PHE A 161 10.48 -4.68 -1.12
CA PHE A 161 10.82 -3.55 -1.97
C PHE A 161 11.43 -4.07 -3.27
N MET A 162 11.21 -3.33 -4.36
CA MET A 162 11.73 -3.66 -5.68
C MET A 162 13.27 -3.59 -5.70
N ASP A 163 13.90 -4.66 -6.17
CA ASP A 163 15.30 -4.65 -6.56
C ASP A 163 15.41 -4.27 -8.04
N GLY A 164 15.75 -5.17 -8.94
CA GLY A 164 15.66 -4.94 -10.38
C GLY A 164 14.21 -4.69 -10.80
N PHE A 165 13.95 -3.56 -11.45
CA PHE A 165 12.58 -3.15 -11.76
C PHE A 165 11.89 -4.14 -12.71
N ASP A 166 10.85 -4.76 -12.19
CA ASP A 166 10.00 -5.71 -12.90
C ASP A 166 8.53 -5.46 -12.53
N PRO A 167 7.73 -4.87 -13.44
CA PRO A 167 6.31 -4.64 -13.18
C PRO A 167 5.52 -5.90 -12.82
N ALA A 168 5.91 -7.05 -13.35
CA ALA A 168 5.25 -8.34 -13.11
C ALA A 168 5.77 -9.08 -11.86
N HIS A 169 6.68 -8.48 -11.09
CA HIS A 169 7.29 -9.14 -9.93
C HIS A 169 6.25 -9.53 -8.87
N ILE A 170 6.38 -10.77 -8.37
CA ILE A 170 5.52 -11.37 -7.36
C ILE A 170 6.37 -11.68 -6.13
N CYS A 171 6.14 -11.00 -5.00
CA CYS A 171 6.90 -11.20 -3.77
C CYS A 171 6.33 -12.31 -2.86
N ASN A 172 5.10 -12.76 -3.11
CA ASN A 172 4.42 -13.79 -2.32
C ASN A 172 4.52 -15.14 -3.02
N HIS A 173 5.32 -16.06 -2.48
CA HIS A 173 5.50 -17.41 -3.05
C HIS A 173 4.22 -18.24 -3.16
N SER A 174 3.18 -17.92 -2.38
CA SER A 174 1.86 -18.57 -2.45
C SER A 174 0.93 -17.96 -3.52
N ASP A 175 1.33 -16.87 -4.14
CA ASP A 175 0.56 -16.20 -5.19
C ASP A 175 0.95 -16.72 -6.58
N HIS A 176 0.55 -17.94 -6.87
CA HIS A 176 0.88 -18.62 -8.14
C HIS A 176 0.28 -17.95 -9.39
N GLN A 177 -0.74 -17.11 -9.22
CA GLN A 177 -1.41 -16.43 -10.34
C GLN A 177 -0.99 -14.97 -10.49
N GLY A 178 -0.11 -14.48 -9.65
CA GLY A 178 0.35 -13.09 -9.67
C GLY A 178 -0.76 -12.08 -9.36
N ARG A 179 -1.75 -12.47 -8.56
CA ARG A 179 -2.85 -11.57 -8.17
C ARG A 179 -2.30 -10.29 -7.54
N TYR A 180 -1.24 -10.39 -6.75
CA TYR A 180 -0.61 -9.29 -6.03
C TYR A 180 0.72 -8.84 -6.63
N ALA A 181 0.94 -9.09 -7.94
CA ALA A 181 2.08 -8.55 -8.65
C ALA A 181 2.13 -7.02 -8.52
N TYR A 182 3.34 -6.44 -8.57
CA TYR A 182 3.55 -5.01 -8.37
C TYR A 182 2.61 -4.14 -9.23
N GLU A 183 2.53 -4.40 -10.53
CA GLU A 183 1.68 -3.63 -11.45
C GLU A 183 0.17 -3.81 -11.22
N ARG A 184 -0.22 -4.91 -10.53
CA ARG A 184 -1.64 -5.21 -10.24
C ARG A 184 -2.14 -4.59 -8.95
N GLN A 185 -1.27 -4.08 -8.10
CA GLN A 185 -1.67 -3.49 -6.81
C GLN A 185 -2.75 -2.41 -6.95
N PRO A 186 -2.70 -1.47 -7.93
CA PRO A 186 -3.76 -0.49 -8.13
C PRO A 186 -5.13 -1.12 -8.43
N GLN A 187 -5.15 -2.13 -9.31
CA GLN A 187 -6.37 -2.85 -9.67
C GLN A 187 -6.95 -3.61 -8.48
N ILE A 188 -6.10 -4.26 -7.69
CA ILE A 188 -6.53 -4.99 -6.50
C ILE A 188 -7.03 -4.04 -5.41
N GLY A 189 -6.42 -2.87 -5.26
CA GLY A 189 -6.92 -1.81 -4.38
C GLY A 189 -8.33 -1.38 -4.76
N HIS A 190 -8.58 -1.16 -6.06
CA HIS A 190 -9.91 -0.85 -6.57
C HIS A 190 -10.92 -1.96 -6.31
N TRP A 191 -10.52 -3.22 -6.54
CA TRP A 191 -11.35 -4.39 -6.22
C TRP A 191 -11.75 -4.43 -4.74
N ASN A 192 -10.81 -4.17 -3.81
CA ASN A 192 -11.09 -4.12 -2.37
C ASN A 192 -12.06 -3.00 -2.01
N LEU A 193 -11.98 -1.86 -2.71
CA LEU A 193 -12.94 -0.76 -2.53
C LEU A 193 -14.33 -1.16 -2.99
N PHE A 194 -14.48 -1.95 -4.06
CA PHE A 194 -15.78 -2.52 -4.44
C PHE A 194 -16.33 -3.45 -3.35
N ALA A 195 -15.50 -4.28 -2.74
CA ALA A 195 -15.90 -5.12 -1.61
C ALA A 195 -16.39 -4.28 -0.41
N LEU A 196 -15.68 -3.19 -0.07
CA LEU A 196 -16.13 -2.24 0.95
C LEU A 196 -17.43 -1.55 0.55
N GLY A 197 -17.56 -1.10 -0.70
CA GLY A 197 -18.78 -0.46 -1.22
C GLY A 197 -19.98 -1.38 -1.15
N GLN A 198 -19.80 -2.65 -1.51
CA GLN A 198 -20.84 -3.68 -1.37
C GLN A 198 -21.24 -3.87 0.10
N ALA A 199 -20.25 -3.90 1.01
CA ALA A 199 -20.51 -4.03 2.44
C ALA A 199 -21.26 -2.82 3.03
N LEU A 200 -21.00 -1.60 2.52
CA LEU A 200 -21.67 -0.38 2.97
C LEU A 200 -23.01 -0.11 2.25
N LEU A 201 -23.33 -0.85 1.19
CA LEU A 201 -24.54 -0.62 0.40
C LEU A 201 -25.85 -0.63 1.20
N PRO A 202 -26.04 -1.50 2.22
CA PRO A 202 -27.24 -1.46 3.07
C PRO A 202 -27.40 -0.16 3.83
N LEU A 203 -26.31 0.58 4.11
CA LEU A 203 -26.34 1.87 4.79
C LEU A 203 -26.47 3.03 3.81
N ILE A 204 -25.80 2.95 2.65
CA ILE A 204 -25.87 3.95 1.59
C ILE A 204 -27.28 4.00 0.97
N GLY A 205 -27.88 2.83 0.76
CA GLY A 205 -29.23 2.68 0.23
C GLY A 205 -29.38 2.94 -1.28
N GLN A 206 -28.38 3.54 -1.93
CA GLN A 206 -28.40 3.93 -3.35
C GLN A 206 -27.12 3.48 -4.04
N SER A 207 -27.24 2.54 -4.97
CA SER A 207 -26.09 1.97 -5.71
C SER A 207 -25.32 3.01 -6.51
N ASP A 208 -26.02 4.00 -7.08
CA ASP A 208 -25.38 5.03 -7.91
C ASP A 208 -24.43 5.92 -7.11
N GLN A 209 -24.77 6.22 -5.84
CA GLN A 209 -23.87 6.96 -4.96
C GLN A 209 -22.63 6.16 -4.58
N ALA A 210 -22.79 4.86 -4.32
CA ALA A 210 -21.66 3.98 -4.08
C ALA A 210 -20.75 3.87 -5.32
N LEU A 211 -21.34 3.67 -6.50
CA LEU A 211 -20.60 3.59 -7.77
C LEU A 211 -19.86 4.88 -8.08
N ALA A 212 -20.47 6.04 -7.89
CA ALA A 212 -19.83 7.33 -8.10
C ALA A 212 -18.56 7.50 -7.23
N ALA A 213 -18.62 7.09 -5.94
CA ALA A 213 -17.47 7.10 -5.05
C ALA A 213 -16.33 6.18 -5.56
N LEU A 214 -16.66 5.00 -6.07
CA LEU A 214 -15.68 4.00 -6.54
C LEU A 214 -15.10 4.35 -7.90
N GLN A 215 -15.89 4.89 -8.82
CA GLN A 215 -15.45 5.29 -10.16
C GLN A 215 -14.43 6.42 -10.15
N ALA A 216 -14.33 7.20 -9.08
CA ALA A 216 -13.30 8.22 -8.91
C ALA A 216 -11.88 7.63 -8.72
N TYR A 217 -11.76 6.38 -8.27
CA TYR A 217 -10.47 5.77 -7.90
C TYR A 217 -9.40 5.83 -9.00
N PRO A 218 -9.65 5.42 -10.26
CA PRO A 218 -8.60 5.41 -11.29
C PRO A 218 -8.01 6.81 -11.54
N GLY A 219 -8.86 7.84 -11.58
CA GLY A 219 -8.42 9.23 -11.76
C GLY A 219 -7.63 9.74 -10.56
N LEU A 220 -8.08 9.44 -9.33
CA LEU A 220 -7.39 9.81 -8.10
C LEU A 220 -6.02 9.13 -8.00
N PHE A 221 -5.96 7.83 -8.29
CA PHE A 221 -4.71 7.07 -8.29
C PHE A 221 -3.71 7.63 -9.32
N ALA A 222 -4.16 7.86 -10.56
CA ALA A 222 -3.30 8.37 -11.62
C ALA A 222 -2.72 9.75 -11.26
N ALA A 223 -3.56 10.67 -10.76
CA ALA A 223 -3.13 12.00 -10.36
C ALA A 223 -2.11 11.97 -9.21
N GLU A 224 -2.35 11.13 -8.19
CA GLU A 224 -1.43 10.95 -7.06
C GLU A 224 -0.09 10.33 -7.50
N LEU A 225 -0.12 9.30 -8.36
CA LEU A 225 1.10 8.67 -8.87
C LEU A 225 1.91 9.65 -9.72
N ASP A 226 1.27 10.36 -10.64
CA ASP A 226 1.92 11.36 -11.48
C ASP A 226 2.62 12.43 -10.64
N GLN A 227 1.94 12.94 -9.62
CA GLN A 227 2.50 13.95 -8.72
C GLN A 227 3.71 13.40 -7.92
N ARG A 228 3.62 12.17 -7.42
CA ARG A 228 4.73 11.54 -6.68
C ARG A 228 5.93 11.25 -7.54
N MET A 229 5.71 10.81 -8.77
CA MET A 229 6.80 10.58 -9.72
C MET A 229 7.43 11.89 -10.18
N ALA A 230 6.66 12.97 -10.34
CA ALA A 230 7.20 14.30 -10.59
C ALA A 230 8.09 14.77 -9.42
N LEU A 231 7.62 14.65 -8.17
CA LEU A 231 8.43 14.96 -6.98
C LEU A 231 9.70 14.12 -6.90
N LYS A 232 9.65 12.85 -7.32
CA LYS A 232 10.80 11.95 -7.37
C LYS A 232 11.83 12.38 -8.40
N LEU A 233 11.40 13.08 -9.46
CA LEU A 233 12.25 13.78 -10.43
C LEU A 233 12.71 15.17 -9.96
N GLY A 234 12.33 15.60 -8.74
CA GLY A 234 12.65 16.95 -8.27
C GLY A 234 11.75 18.06 -8.84
N LEU A 235 10.70 17.70 -9.56
CA LEU A 235 9.76 18.66 -10.15
C LEU A 235 8.61 18.96 -9.16
N PRO A 236 8.22 20.23 -8.97
CA PRO A 236 7.21 20.60 -7.98
C PRO A 236 5.79 20.12 -8.34
N ARG A 237 5.52 19.90 -9.63
CA ARG A 237 4.20 19.50 -10.15
C ARG A 237 4.33 18.56 -11.33
N ALA A 238 3.34 17.64 -11.43
CA ALA A 238 3.19 16.82 -12.62
C ALA A 238 2.78 17.65 -13.85
N SER A 239 3.35 17.32 -15.00
CA SER A 239 3.05 17.91 -16.30
C SER A 239 2.89 16.80 -17.35
N ALA A 240 2.44 17.16 -18.56
CA ALA A 240 2.42 16.20 -19.67
C ALA A 240 3.84 15.72 -20.03
N GLY A 241 4.84 16.62 -19.95
CA GLY A 241 6.25 16.29 -20.16
C GLY A 241 6.78 15.31 -19.13
N SER A 242 6.58 15.60 -17.84
CA SER A 242 7.04 14.71 -16.76
C SER A 242 6.37 13.33 -16.82
N ARG A 243 5.07 13.25 -17.13
CA ARG A 243 4.38 11.95 -17.33
C ARG A 243 5.01 11.14 -18.46
N LYS A 244 5.24 11.77 -19.60
CA LYS A 244 5.87 11.12 -20.76
C LYS A 244 7.27 10.61 -20.41
N LEU A 245 8.08 11.44 -19.75
CA LEU A 245 9.42 11.05 -19.31
C LEU A 245 9.38 9.87 -18.33
N VAL A 246 8.50 9.91 -17.33
CA VAL A 246 8.33 8.81 -16.35
C VAL A 246 7.95 7.51 -17.05
N GLN A 247 7.01 7.53 -17.99
CA GLN A 247 6.63 6.34 -18.76
C GLN A 247 7.81 5.75 -19.52
N GLN A 248 8.61 6.57 -20.18
CA GLN A 248 9.79 6.14 -20.92
C GLN A 248 10.89 5.60 -19.97
N LEU A 249 11.11 6.26 -18.83
CA LEU A 249 12.05 5.79 -17.81
C LEU A 249 11.63 4.43 -17.25
N LEU A 250 10.37 4.27 -16.88
CA LEU A 250 9.87 3.00 -16.36
C LEU A 250 9.96 1.86 -17.40
N ALA A 251 9.70 2.17 -18.68
CA ALA A 251 9.88 1.20 -19.77
C ALA A 251 11.34 0.77 -19.92
N LEU A 252 12.28 1.72 -19.85
CA LEU A 252 13.72 1.42 -19.91
C LEU A 252 14.17 0.62 -18.69
N LEU A 253 13.78 1.04 -17.48
CA LEU A 253 14.10 0.33 -16.24
C LEU A 253 13.61 -1.12 -16.26
N ALA A 254 12.39 -1.36 -16.76
CA ALA A 254 11.80 -2.70 -16.87
C ALA A 254 12.54 -3.57 -17.90
N ARG A 255 12.87 -3.01 -19.06
CA ARG A 255 13.61 -3.70 -20.13
C ARG A 255 14.98 -4.16 -19.65
N GLU A 256 15.69 -3.31 -18.89
CA GLU A 256 17.06 -3.53 -18.43
C GLU A 256 17.12 -4.20 -17.05
N ARG A 257 15.98 -4.39 -16.40
CA ARG A 257 15.90 -4.87 -15.01
C ARG A 257 16.79 -4.06 -14.05
N THR A 258 16.84 -2.75 -14.27
CA THR A 258 17.71 -1.85 -13.51
C THR A 258 17.25 -1.76 -12.05
N ASP A 259 18.19 -1.77 -11.11
CA ASP A 259 17.91 -1.62 -9.68
C ASP A 259 17.15 -0.31 -9.40
N TRP A 260 15.96 -0.47 -8.83
CA TRP A 260 15.04 0.64 -8.56
C TRP A 260 15.63 1.67 -7.61
N THR A 261 16.15 1.21 -6.50
CA THR A 261 16.66 2.09 -5.44
C THR A 261 17.95 2.79 -5.85
N ILE A 262 18.87 2.04 -6.45
CA ILE A 262 20.15 2.58 -6.91
C ILE A 262 19.93 3.60 -8.03
N PHE A 263 19.01 3.33 -8.97
CA PHE A 263 18.68 4.27 -10.05
C PHE A 263 18.27 5.65 -9.51
N TRP A 264 17.24 5.70 -8.64
CA TRP A 264 16.75 6.97 -8.10
C TRP A 264 17.80 7.70 -7.27
N ARG A 265 18.61 6.95 -6.49
CA ARG A 265 19.71 7.55 -5.71
C ARG A 265 20.81 8.14 -6.58
N ARG A 266 21.20 7.43 -7.65
CA ARG A 266 22.21 7.96 -8.59
C ARG A 266 21.68 9.15 -9.38
N LEU A 267 20.43 9.11 -9.84
CA LEU A 267 19.81 10.23 -10.53
C LEU A 267 19.80 11.48 -9.64
N ALA A 268 19.37 11.35 -8.39
CA ALA A 268 19.35 12.47 -7.45
C ALA A 268 20.77 13.05 -7.20
N ARG A 269 21.79 12.22 -7.05
CA ARG A 269 23.17 12.65 -6.89
C ARG A 269 23.70 13.36 -8.13
N GLN A 270 23.44 12.81 -9.31
CA GLN A 270 23.87 13.38 -10.59
C GLN A 270 23.25 14.77 -10.81
N VAL A 271 21.98 14.96 -10.49
CA VAL A 271 21.30 16.26 -10.55
C VAL A 271 21.90 17.25 -9.55
N ALA A 272 22.35 16.76 -8.38
CA ALA A 272 23.07 17.58 -7.40
C ALA A 272 24.55 17.87 -7.76
N GLY A 273 25.02 17.43 -8.93
CA GLY A 273 26.38 17.69 -9.42
C GLY A 273 27.42 16.61 -9.09
N ASP A 274 27.03 15.53 -8.42
CA ASP A 274 27.92 14.36 -8.18
C ASP A 274 27.92 13.44 -9.40
N THR A 275 29.01 13.44 -10.14
CA THR A 275 29.19 12.65 -11.37
C THR A 275 30.06 11.41 -11.19
N GLN A 276 30.45 11.05 -9.96
CA GLN A 276 31.34 9.91 -9.72
C GLN A 276 30.70 8.57 -10.13
N GLN A 277 29.38 8.45 -10.05
CA GLN A 277 28.64 7.28 -10.44
C GLN A 277 27.46 7.65 -11.35
N PRO A 278 27.70 7.94 -12.64
CA PRO A 278 26.68 8.37 -13.56
C PRO A 278 25.53 7.34 -13.66
N VAL A 279 24.30 7.84 -13.71
CA VAL A 279 23.11 6.95 -13.77
C VAL A 279 23.11 6.08 -15.03
N ARG A 280 23.66 6.59 -16.13
CA ARG A 280 23.79 5.87 -17.42
C ARG A 280 24.54 4.54 -17.32
N GLU A 281 25.46 4.40 -16.35
CA GLU A 281 26.24 3.17 -16.18
C GLU A 281 25.46 2.01 -15.60
N LEU A 282 24.24 2.25 -15.14
CA LEU A 282 23.31 1.21 -14.75
C LEU A 282 22.65 0.50 -15.94
N PHE A 283 22.86 0.99 -17.17
CA PHE A 283 22.19 0.52 -18.37
C PHE A 283 23.15 -0.07 -19.39
N HIS A 284 22.72 -1.14 -20.03
CA HIS A 284 23.40 -1.67 -21.23
C HIS A 284 23.17 -0.70 -22.39
N ASP A 285 21.93 -0.24 -22.60
CA ASP A 285 21.57 0.78 -23.59
C ASP A 285 21.79 2.19 -23.02
N ARG A 286 23.07 2.57 -22.93
CA ARG A 286 23.47 3.87 -22.41
C ARG A 286 22.94 5.03 -23.26
N ALA A 287 22.81 4.83 -24.57
CA ALA A 287 22.32 5.86 -25.47
C ALA A 287 20.84 6.20 -25.22
N ALA A 288 20.02 5.20 -24.93
CA ALA A 288 18.63 5.42 -24.51
C ALA A 288 18.56 6.23 -23.22
N MET A 289 19.40 5.92 -22.23
CA MET A 289 19.41 6.68 -20.96
C MET A 289 19.90 8.12 -21.16
N ASP A 290 20.95 8.32 -21.99
CA ASP A 290 21.44 9.67 -22.32
C ASP A 290 20.35 10.53 -22.99
N HIS A 291 19.55 9.93 -23.90
CA HIS A 291 18.44 10.62 -24.53
C HIS A 291 17.36 11.03 -23.52
N LEU A 292 17.04 10.16 -22.55
CA LEU A 292 16.10 10.49 -21.48
C LEU A 292 16.63 11.57 -20.52
N LEU A 293 17.94 11.58 -20.26
CA LEU A 293 18.56 12.64 -19.47
C LEU A 293 18.47 14.00 -20.16
N LEU A 294 18.64 14.07 -21.50
CA LEU A 294 18.41 15.30 -22.25
C LEU A 294 16.97 15.80 -22.13
N GLN A 295 15.98 14.90 -22.29
CA GLN A 295 14.57 15.26 -22.10
C GLN A 295 14.28 15.72 -20.67
N TYR A 296 14.95 15.13 -19.68
CA TYR A 296 14.80 15.53 -18.29
C TYR A 296 15.33 16.95 -18.02
N GLN A 297 16.41 17.35 -18.69
CA GLN A 297 16.98 18.69 -18.55
C GLN A 297 16.09 19.80 -19.15
N GLU A 298 15.16 19.43 -20.05
CA GLU A 298 14.21 20.35 -20.68
C GLU A 298 12.96 20.62 -19.80
N LEU A 299 12.78 19.90 -18.68
CA LEU A 299 11.63 20.01 -17.79
C LEU A 299 11.90 20.93 -16.61
#